data_0330d366b131152e60d4f6cfb6dfed88
#
_entry.id   0330d366b131152e60d4f6cfb6dfed88
#
_cell.length_a   1.000
_cell.length_b   1.000
_cell.length_c   1.000
_cell.angle_alpha   90.00
_cell.angle_beta   90.00
_cell.angle_gamma   90.00
#
_symmetry.space_group_name_H-M   'P 1'
#
loop_
_entity.id
_entity.type
_entity.pdbx_description
1 polymer ?
#
loop_
_entity_poly.entity_id
_entity_poly.type
_entity_poly.pdbx_seq_one_letter_code
_entity_poly.pdbx_strand_id
1 'polypeptide(L)'
;MQLRTDLRNVAIIAHVDHGKTTLVDAMLRQAGAYGARGETTERVMDSMDLEREKGITILAKNTGVRYLPADGSDPVTINIIDTPGHADFGGEVERGLTMVDGVVLLVDASEGPLPQTRFVLRKALKARMPIILVINKVDRPDARIKEVVDDTYELFLDLDADEEQIDFPIVYACARDGIASLTQPADGAVPADSTSLEPLFRTLLDTIPPPAYEEGASLQAHVTNLDASPFLGRLALCRVRQGVIRKGETVAWCRTDGSTQRVRISELLITEGLERKPADSAGPGDIIAVAGIPEIMIGETLADAENPVPLPLITVDEPAISMTIGTNTSPLVGRVKGAKVTARMVKDRLDKELIGNVSLRVLPTERPDAWEVQGRGELALAILVEQMRRESYELTVGKPQVVTREIDGKTCEPVERLTIDAPEEYLGAITQLLATRKGRMEQLVNHGTGWIRMEWLVPARGLIGFRTEFLTDTRGTGILHHVFESYEPWFGELRTRNNGSLVADRSGVVTPFAMINLQERGQLFVEPTTEVYEGMIVGENSRSDDMDVNITKEKKLTNMRASTSDETEKLIPPRKLSLEQALEFCREDECVEVTPTAVRIRKVVLDQQQRGRAAARRKHAG
;
A
#
# COMPACT_ATOMS: atom_id res chain seq x y z
N MET A 1 32.08 15.22 -17.14
CA MET A 1 30.84 15.22 -16.34
C MET A 1 30.78 16.49 -15.52
N GLN A 2 29.68 17.23 -15.58
CA GLN A 2 29.42 18.39 -14.72
C GLN A 2 28.41 17.99 -13.62
N LEU A 3 28.34 18.79 -12.54
CA LEU A 3 27.52 18.55 -11.39
C LEU A 3 26.54 19.71 -11.15
N ARG A 4 25.28 19.41 -10.87
CA ARG A 4 24.25 20.38 -10.48
C ARG A 4 24.30 20.58 -8.94
N THR A 5 25.27 21.39 -8.49
CA THR A 5 25.51 21.62 -7.05
C THR A 5 24.38 22.34 -6.33
N ASP A 6 23.49 23.01 -7.07
CA ASP A 6 22.32 23.73 -6.60
C ASP A 6 21.10 22.80 -6.35
N LEU A 7 21.25 21.46 -6.51
CA LEU A 7 20.15 20.50 -6.46
C LEU A 7 20.54 19.21 -5.74
N ARG A 8 19.60 18.66 -4.96
CA ARG A 8 19.65 17.29 -4.41
C ARG A 8 18.30 16.63 -4.57
N ASN A 9 18.30 15.36 -4.96
CA ASN A 9 17.09 14.53 -5.05
C ASN A 9 17.20 13.39 -4.04
N VAL A 10 16.31 13.31 -3.07
CA VAL A 10 16.37 12.34 -1.97
C VAL A 10 15.03 11.68 -1.75
N ALA A 11 15.03 10.36 -1.51
CA ALA A 11 13.85 9.63 -1.03
C ALA A 11 13.89 9.49 0.50
N ILE A 12 12.73 9.58 1.15
CA ILE A 12 12.62 9.26 2.56
C ILE A 12 11.92 7.91 2.71
N ILE A 13 12.66 6.95 3.27
CA ILE A 13 12.16 5.62 3.64
C ILE A 13 11.87 5.62 5.13
N ALA A 14 10.65 5.29 5.52
CA ALA A 14 10.25 5.20 6.91
C ALA A 14 9.14 4.16 7.08
N HIS A 15 9.08 3.55 8.26
CA HIS A 15 7.88 2.83 8.67
C HIS A 15 6.73 3.81 8.99
N VAL A 16 5.51 3.29 8.99
CA VAL A 16 4.32 4.02 9.47
C VAL A 16 4.59 4.52 10.90
N ASP A 17 4.20 5.74 11.18
CA ASP A 17 4.36 6.41 12.48
C ASP A 17 5.80 6.69 12.94
N HIS A 18 6.85 6.38 12.17
CA HIS A 18 8.24 6.80 12.50
C HIS A 18 8.48 8.31 12.39
N GLY A 19 7.48 9.07 11.92
CA GLY A 19 7.52 10.54 11.89
C GLY A 19 7.98 11.14 10.59
N LYS A 20 7.85 10.43 9.46
CA LYS A 20 8.20 10.89 8.12
C LYS A 20 7.54 12.23 7.77
N THR A 21 6.21 12.30 7.85
CA THR A 21 5.44 13.52 7.56
C THR A 21 5.86 14.68 8.48
N THR A 22 6.06 14.38 9.76
CA THR A 22 6.50 15.38 10.76
C THR A 22 7.88 15.94 10.42
N LEU A 23 8.82 15.08 9.98
CA LEU A 23 10.16 15.52 9.59
C LEU A 23 10.11 16.41 8.36
N VAL A 24 9.38 16.02 7.31
CA VAL A 24 9.24 16.82 6.08
C VAL A 24 8.56 18.15 6.38
N ASP A 25 7.52 18.18 7.22
CA ASP A 25 6.87 19.41 7.64
C ASP A 25 7.83 20.34 8.39
N ALA A 26 8.68 19.78 9.28
CA ALA A 26 9.69 20.55 9.99
C ALA A 26 10.77 21.12 9.02
N MET A 27 11.21 20.33 8.04
CA MET A 27 12.13 20.78 7.00
C MET A 27 11.54 21.92 6.15
N LEU A 28 10.27 21.81 5.73
CA LEU A 28 9.57 22.87 4.99
C LEU A 28 9.42 24.16 5.80
N ARG A 29 9.12 24.05 7.10
CA ARG A 29 9.01 25.22 7.99
C ARG A 29 10.35 25.96 8.11
N GLN A 30 11.43 25.24 8.36
CA GLN A 30 12.76 25.85 8.53
C GLN A 30 13.33 26.39 7.23
N ALA A 31 12.95 25.81 6.09
CA ALA A 31 13.30 26.36 4.77
C ALA A 31 12.41 27.54 4.32
N GLY A 32 11.47 28.00 5.15
CA GLY A 32 10.63 29.17 4.84
C GLY A 32 9.56 28.92 3.76
N ALA A 33 9.21 27.67 3.47
CA ALA A 33 8.23 27.32 2.44
C ALA A 33 6.79 27.71 2.81
N TYR A 34 6.50 27.92 4.09
CA TYR A 34 5.21 28.43 4.56
C TYR A 34 5.25 29.95 4.67
N GLY A 35 4.48 30.65 3.82
CA GLY A 35 4.28 32.10 3.96
C GLY A 35 3.63 32.45 5.31
N ALA A 36 3.83 33.69 5.79
CA ALA A 36 3.41 34.21 7.10
C ALA A 36 1.90 34.11 7.44
N ARG A 37 1.07 33.50 6.60
CA ARG A 37 -0.39 33.31 6.76
C ARG A 37 -0.86 31.87 6.60
N GLY A 38 0.05 30.88 6.55
CA GLY A 38 -0.32 29.47 6.40
C GLY A 38 -0.93 28.92 7.67
N GLU A 39 -2.21 28.53 7.65
CA GLU A 39 -2.81 27.64 8.63
C GLU A 39 -1.98 26.34 8.65
N THR A 40 -1.50 26.02 9.84
CA THR A 40 -0.79 24.77 10.11
C THR A 40 -1.76 23.59 10.02
N THR A 41 -2.02 23.09 8.82
CA THR A 41 -2.64 21.78 8.66
C THR A 41 -1.57 20.74 8.98
N GLU A 42 -1.73 20.02 10.06
CA GLU A 42 -0.90 18.85 10.37
C GLU A 42 -1.04 17.82 9.23
N ARG A 43 0.07 17.15 8.84
CA ARG A 43 0.14 16.12 7.79
C ARG A 43 -0.13 16.62 6.37
N VAL A 44 0.58 17.66 5.96
CA VAL A 44 0.41 18.27 4.64
C VAL A 44 0.74 17.30 3.48
N MET A 45 1.63 16.31 3.71
CA MET A 45 2.01 15.32 2.71
C MET A 45 0.92 14.26 2.47
N ASP A 46 0.09 13.93 3.48
CA ASP A 46 -0.98 12.94 3.35
C ASP A 46 -2.23 13.59 2.73
N SER A 47 -2.24 13.74 1.41
CA SER A 47 -3.32 14.47 0.71
C SER A 47 -4.59 13.65 0.50
N MET A 48 -4.49 12.31 0.54
CA MET A 48 -5.65 11.41 0.36
C MET A 48 -6.28 11.06 1.72
N ASP A 49 -7.62 11.08 1.79
CA ASP A 49 -8.33 10.67 3.00
C ASP A 49 -8.00 9.23 3.41
N LEU A 50 -7.79 8.33 2.43
CA LEU A 50 -7.38 6.95 2.68
C LEU A 50 -5.98 6.84 3.29
N GLU A 51 -5.03 7.67 2.87
CA GLU A 51 -3.69 7.71 3.48
C GLU A 51 -3.78 8.12 4.94
N ARG A 52 -4.59 9.14 5.26
CA ARG A 52 -4.82 9.60 6.65
C ARG A 52 -5.51 8.56 7.51
N GLU A 53 -6.54 7.89 6.98
CA GLU A 53 -7.30 6.86 7.71
C GLU A 53 -6.47 5.59 7.97
N LYS A 54 -5.66 5.17 6.99
CA LYS A 54 -4.84 3.96 7.06
C LYS A 54 -3.47 4.21 7.69
N GLY A 55 -3.04 5.48 7.77
CA GLY A 55 -1.71 5.86 8.25
C GLY A 55 -0.57 5.44 7.32
N ILE A 56 -0.84 5.15 6.04
CA ILE A 56 0.15 4.68 5.07
C ILE A 56 0.25 5.62 3.87
N THR A 57 1.44 5.78 3.32
CA THR A 57 1.63 6.44 2.03
C THR A 57 1.26 5.47 0.91
N ILE A 58 0.38 5.88 0.00
CA ILE A 58 -0.09 5.08 -1.14
C ILE A 58 0.62 5.53 -2.42
N LEU A 59 0.71 6.85 -2.64
CA LEU A 59 1.32 7.45 -3.83
C LEU A 59 2.60 8.19 -3.48
N ALA A 60 3.65 8.00 -4.30
CA ALA A 60 4.86 8.78 -4.20
C ALA A 60 4.58 10.26 -4.54
N LYS A 61 5.02 11.18 -3.69
CA LYS A 61 4.86 12.63 -3.85
C LYS A 61 6.20 13.31 -3.87
N ASN A 62 6.31 14.40 -4.64
CA ASN A 62 7.48 15.24 -4.69
C ASN A 62 7.23 16.57 -3.95
N THR A 63 8.18 16.93 -3.11
CA THR A 63 8.18 18.20 -2.35
C THR A 63 9.54 18.88 -2.55
N GLY A 64 9.54 20.14 -2.97
CA GLY A 64 10.76 20.94 -3.17
C GLY A 64 11.05 21.82 -1.94
N VAL A 65 12.15 21.56 -1.24
CA VAL A 65 12.63 22.37 -0.11
C VAL A 65 13.77 23.26 -0.58
N ARG A 66 13.64 24.57 -0.49
CA ARG A 66 14.71 25.51 -0.81
C ARG A 66 15.49 25.83 0.46
N TYR A 67 16.59 25.14 0.66
CA TYR A 67 17.47 25.33 1.80
C TYR A 67 18.46 26.45 1.55
N LEU A 68 18.61 27.33 2.57
CA LEU A 68 19.59 28.42 2.60
C LEU A 68 20.67 28.05 3.64
N PRO A 69 21.88 27.67 3.21
CA PRO A 69 22.94 27.28 4.16
C PRO A 69 23.31 28.44 5.10
N ALA A 70 23.52 28.12 6.37
CA ALA A 70 23.86 29.13 7.39
C ALA A 70 25.24 29.79 7.16
N ASP A 71 26.13 29.19 6.36
CA ASP A 71 27.45 29.70 6.00
C ASP A 71 27.41 30.74 4.89
N GLY A 72 26.23 31.05 4.34
CA GLY A 72 26.05 32.03 3.27
C GLY A 72 26.38 31.55 1.86
N SER A 73 26.55 30.23 1.68
CA SER A 73 26.66 29.60 0.36
C SER A 73 25.35 29.72 -0.43
N ASP A 74 25.41 29.43 -1.73
CA ASP A 74 24.23 29.51 -2.60
C ASP A 74 23.09 28.61 -2.16
N PRO A 75 21.82 29.02 -2.34
CA PRO A 75 20.67 28.23 -2.02
C PRO A 75 20.67 26.89 -2.78
N VAL A 76 20.32 25.80 -2.08
CA VAL A 76 20.19 24.46 -2.66
C VAL A 76 18.74 24.02 -2.62
N THR A 77 18.23 23.55 -3.74
CA THR A 77 16.92 22.91 -3.81
C THR A 77 17.06 21.44 -3.45
N ILE A 78 16.31 20.98 -2.45
CA ILE A 78 16.24 19.57 -2.05
C ILE A 78 14.86 19.06 -2.45
N ASN A 79 14.79 18.23 -3.48
CA ASN A 79 13.59 17.50 -3.84
C ASN A 79 13.47 16.27 -2.95
N ILE A 80 12.38 16.19 -2.19
CA ILE A 80 12.06 15.07 -1.32
C ILE A 80 10.97 14.26 -1.98
N ILE A 81 11.27 13.00 -2.27
CA ILE A 81 10.30 12.02 -2.77
C ILE A 81 9.81 11.19 -1.59
N ASP A 82 8.53 11.32 -1.29
CA ASP A 82 7.86 10.48 -0.32
C ASP A 82 7.54 9.12 -0.95
N THR A 83 8.12 8.04 -0.42
CA THR A 83 7.93 6.69 -0.96
C THR A 83 7.02 5.85 -0.05
N PRO A 84 6.09 5.05 -0.62
CA PRO A 84 5.34 4.07 0.18
C PRO A 84 6.28 3.10 0.88
N GLY A 85 5.94 2.72 2.12
CA GLY A 85 6.70 1.72 2.88
C GLY A 85 6.25 0.28 2.62
N HIS A 86 5.04 0.07 2.14
CA HIS A 86 4.43 -1.24 1.99
C HIS A 86 4.80 -1.92 0.66
N ALA A 87 5.14 -3.22 0.69
CA ALA A 87 5.56 -3.99 -0.49
C ALA A 87 4.50 -4.06 -1.60
N ASP A 88 3.21 -3.97 -1.25
CA ASP A 88 2.10 -3.96 -2.21
C ASP A 88 2.17 -2.78 -3.19
N PHE A 89 2.85 -1.70 -2.80
CA PHE A 89 3.13 -0.51 -3.62
C PHE A 89 4.55 -0.51 -4.20
N GLY A 90 5.15 -1.68 -4.36
CA GLY A 90 6.53 -1.82 -4.83
C GLY A 90 6.83 -1.09 -6.14
N GLY A 91 5.88 -1.02 -7.07
CA GLY A 91 6.02 -0.25 -8.29
C GLY A 91 6.16 1.26 -8.05
N GLU A 92 5.46 1.82 -7.05
CA GLU A 92 5.63 3.22 -6.65
C GLU A 92 7.02 3.46 -6.04
N VAL A 93 7.50 2.52 -5.23
CA VAL A 93 8.84 2.58 -4.62
C VAL A 93 9.91 2.56 -5.71
N GLU A 94 9.85 1.63 -6.65
CA GLU A 94 10.83 1.51 -7.74
C GLU A 94 10.88 2.78 -8.58
N ARG A 95 9.72 3.34 -8.93
CA ARG A 95 9.63 4.62 -9.65
C ARG A 95 10.16 5.79 -8.84
N GLY A 96 9.83 5.87 -7.55
CA GLY A 96 10.36 6.88 -6.62
C GLY A 96 11.88 6.85 -6.55
N LEU A 97 12.47 5.66 -6.41
CA LEU A 97 13.91 5.49 -6.38
C LEU A 97 14.62 5.87 -7.69
N THR A 98 13.96 5.72 -8.85
CA THR A 98 14.57 6.22 -10.12
C THR A 98 14.65 7.75 -10.20
N MET A 99 13.91 8.48 -9.37
CA MET A 99 13.92 9.94 -9.35
C MET A 99 14.99 10.56 -8.45
N VAL A 100 15.64 9.76 -7.58
CA VAL A 100 16.53 10.28 -6.53
C VAL A 100 17.99 9.88 -6.74
N ASP A 101 18.87 10.53 -5.98
CA ASP A 101 20.31 10.30 -5.99
C ASP A 101 20.80 9.71 -4.65
N GLY A 102 19.93 9.62 -3.65
CA GLY A 102 20.21 9.01 -2.37
C GLY A 102 18.97 8.89 -1.49
N VAL A 103 19.14 8.32 -0.30
CA VAL A 103 18.05 7.93 0.57
C VAL A 103 18.28 8.38 2.00
N VAL A 104 17.23 8.85 2.66
CA VAL A 104 17.14 9.01 4.12
C VAL A 104 16.34 7.85 4.68
N LEU A 105 16.97 7.03 5.51
CA LEU A 105 16.32 5.98 6.29
C LEU A 105 15.94 6.54 7.65
N LEU A 106 14.64 6.70 7.90
CA LEU A 106 14.10 7.24 9.14
C LEU A 106 13.63 6.10 10.05
N VAL A 107 14.20 6.02 11.24
CA VAL A 107 13.93 4.97 12.23
C VAL A 107 13.51 5.58 13.56
N ASP A 108 12.49 5.04 14.20
CA ASP A 108 12.05 5.44 15.54
C ASP A 108 13.04 4.94 16.60
N ALA A 109 13.44 5.81 17.52
CA ALA A 109 14.42 5.51 18.56
C ALA A 109 13.98 4.44 19.57
N SER A 110 12.68 4.13 19.66
CA SER A 110 12.16 3.09 20.57
C SER A 110 11.81 1.79 19.83
N GLU A 111 11.27 1.88 18.61
CA GLU A 111 10.79 0.73 17.85
C GLU A 111 11.90 0.04 17.05
N GLY A 112 12.87 0.84 16.56
CA GLY A 112 13.92 0.35 15.70
C GLY A 112 13.48 0.12 14.23
N PRO A 113 14.32 -0.53 13.41
CA PRO A 113 14.02 -0.80 12.01
C PRO A 113 12.99 -1.92 11.91
N LEU A 114 11.78 -1.58 11.45
CA LEU A 114 10.67 -2.51 11.30
C LEU A 114 10.69 -3.24 9.94
N PRO A 115 10.09 -4.43 9.84
CA PRO A 115 10.17 -5.29 8.65
C PRO A 115 9.77 -4.64 7.32
N GLN A 116 8.82 -3.69 7.32
CA GLN A 116 8.35 -3.03 6.09
C GLN A 116 9.43 -2.19 5.40
N THR A 117 10.33 -1.59 6.18
CA THR A 117 11.47 -0.81 5.67
C THR A 117 12.45 -1.66 4.86
N ARG A 118 12.50 -2.95 5.15
CA ARG A 118 13.43 -3.94 4.55
C ARG A 118 13.31 -4.03 3.03
N PHE A 119 12.08 -3.99 2.52
CA PHE A 119 11.83 -4.06 1.07
C PHE A 119 12.42 -2.84 0.34
N VAL A 120 12.10 -1.63 0.82
CA VAL A 120 12.54 -0.39 0.17
C VAL A 120 14.06 -0.24 0.30
N LEU A 121 14.60 -0.57 1.48
CA LEU A 121 16.05 -0.54 1.75
C LEU A 121 16.80 -1.52 0.84
N ARG A 122 16.33 -2.75 0.66
CA ARG A 122 16.91 -3.72 -0.27
C ARG A 122 17.01 -3.18 -1.71
N LYS A 123 15.97 -2.49 -2.19
CA LYS A 123 15.97 -1.87 -3.51
C LYS A 123 16.98 -0.71 -3.59
N ALA A 124 17.10 0.11 -2.56
CA ALA A 124 18.07 1.19 -2.48
C ALA A 124 19.52 0.66 -2.45
N LEU A 125 19.79 -0.38 -1.66
CA LEU A 125 21.10 -1.05 -1.59
C LEU A 125 21.48 -1.68 -2.93
N LYS A 126 20.54 -2.37 -3.59
CA LYS A 126 20.75 -2.93 -4.93
C LYS A 126 21.07 -1.86 -5.98
N ALA A 127 20.48 -0.68 -5.85
CA ALA A 127 20.78 0.48 -6.70
C ALA A 127 22.04 1.23 -6.27
N ARG A 128 22.78 0.79 -5.24
CA ARG A 128 23.99 1.42 -4.67
C ARG A 128 23.79 2.90 -4.33
N MET A 129 22.64 3.24 -3.79
CA MET A 129 22.36 4.61 -3.38
C MET A 129 23.02 4.94 -2.04
N PRO A 130 23.60 6.13 -1.87
CA PRO A 130 24.04 6.64 -0.58
C PRO A 130 22.86 6.71 0.38
N ILE A 131 23.08 6.30 1.64
CA ILE A 131 22.05 6.26 2.67
C ILE A 131 22.48 7.11 3.86
N ILE A 132 21.53 7.86 4.43
CA ILE A 132 21.68 8.59 5.69
C ILE A 132 20.70 7.96 6.68
N LEU A 133 21.19 7.50 7.82
CA LEU A 133 20.33 7.02 8.90
C LEU A 133 19.90 8.19 9.79
N VAL A 134 18.59 8.35 9.98
CA VAL A 134 18.01 9.33 10.92
C VAL A 134 17.27 8.58 12.02
N ILE A 135 17.79 8.63 13.23
CA ILE A 135 17.14 8.11 14.43
C ILE A 135 16.23 9.21 14.98
N ASN A 136 14.93 9.04 14.81
CA ASN A 136 13.92 10.04 15.18
C ASN A 136 13.25 9.70 16.52
N LYS A 137 12.60 10.71 17.13
CA LYS A 137 11.92 10.63 18.42
C LYS A 137 12.84 10.22 19.56
N VAL A 138 14.06 10.72 19.54
CA VAL A 138 15.06 10.47 20.59
C VAL A 138 14.63 10.99 21.96
N ASP A 139 13.65 11.89 22.00
CA ASP A 139 13.01 12.49 23.18
C ASP A 139 12.00 11.56 23.89
N ARG A 140 11.67 10.41 23.30
CA ARG A 140 10.75 9.44 23.93
C ARG A 140 11.35 8.83 25.19
N PRO A 141 10.56 8.69 26.29
CA PRO A 141 11.05 8.06 27.53
C PRO A 141 11.49 6.60 27.38
N ASP A 142 10.99 5.91 26.34
CA ASP A 142 11.27 4.52 25.99
C ASP A 142 12.29 4.40 24.85
N ALA A 143 13.00 5.48 24.51
CA ALA A 143 14.08 5.45 23.53
C ALA A 143 15.21 4.52 23.97
N ARG A 144 15.77 3.75 23.01
CA ARG A 144 16.91 2.82 23.17
C ARG A 144 17.88 3.02 22.02
N ILE A 145 18.39 4.24 21.90
CA ILE A 145 19.11 4.73 20.72
C ILE A 145 20.24 3.81 20.29
N LYS A 146 21.10 3.36 21.24
CA LYS A 146 22.24 2.50 20.93
C LYS A 146 21.78 1.16 20.32
N GLU A 147 20.79 0.51 20.93
CA GLU A 147 20.26 -0.75 20.45
C GLU A 147 19.64 -0.61 19.05
N VAL A 148 18.91 0.48 18.80
CA VAL A 148 18.30 0.76 17.49
C VAL A 148 19.35 0.97 16.39
N VAL A 149 20.47 1.59 16.72
CA VAL A 149 21.61 1.70 15.80
C VAL A 149 22.20 0.32 15.50
N ASP A 150 22.42 -0.51 16.53
CA ASP A 150 22.92 -1.88 16.38
C ASP A 150 21.93 -2.73 15.56
N ASP A 151 20.63 -2.69 15.86
CA ASP A 151 19.57 -3.36 15.10
C ASP A 151 19.55 -2.92 13.61
N THR A 152 19.88 -1.66 13.35
CA THR A 152 19.95 -1.14 11.97
C THR A 152 21.17 -1.68 11.23
N TYR A 153 22.32 -1.78 11.87
CA TYR A 153 23.49 -2.43 11.28
C TYR A 153 23.21 -3.92 10.98
N GLU A 154 22.57 -4.64 11.90
CA GLU A 154 22.14 -6.02 11.65
C GLU A 154 21.22 -6.11 10.42
N LEU A 155 20.26 -5.18 10.28
CA LEU A 155 19.39 -5.14 9.10
C LEU A 155 20.19 -4.96 7.79
N PHE A 156 21.21 -4.11 7.77
CA PHE A 156 22.06 -3.92 6.58
C PHE A 156 22.83 -5.18 6.24
N LEU A 157 23.42 -5.85 7.25
CA LEU A 157 24.12 -7.13 7.08
C LEU A 157 23.19 -8.22 6.54
N ASP A 158 21.99 -8.32 7.08
CA ASP A 158 20.95 -9.25 6.61
C ASP A 158 20.51 -9.00 5.15
N LEU A 159 20.71 -7.79 4.63
CA LEU A 159 20.42 -7.39 3.27
C LEU A 159 21.64 -7.47 2.34
N ASP A 160 22.73 -8.13 2.78
CA ASP A 160 23.97 -8.30 2.04
C ASP A 160 24.64 -6.96 1.65
N ALA A 161 24.53 -5.92 2.50
CA ALA A 161 25.20 -4.66 2.31
C ALA A 161 26.74 -4.82 2.39
N ASP A 162 27.46 -4.17 1.47
CA ASP A 162 28.91 -4.16 1.48
C ASP A 162 29.50 -3.09 2.44
N GLU A 163 30.84 -3.08 2.60
CA GLU A 163 31.52 -2.18 3.54
C GLU A 163 31.25 -0.69 3.24
N GLU A 164 31.13 -0.30 1.96
CA GLU A 164 30.82 1.08 1.56
C GLU A 164 29.39 1.47 1.92
N GLN A 165 28.46 0.51 1.86
CA GLN A 165 27.04 0.72 2.16
C GLN A 165 26.74 0.74 3.65
N ILE A 166 27.62 0.14 4.49
CA ILE A 166 27.49 0.14 5.95
C ILE A 166 28.08 1.42 6.57
N ASP A 167 28.98 2.11 5.86
CA ASP A 167 29.59 3.37 6.33
C ASP A 167 28.67 4.57 6.01
N PHE A 168 27.52 4.62 6.69
CA PHE A 168 26.54 5.70 6.54
C PHE A 168 26.57 6.68 7.72
N PRO A 169 26.35 7.99 7.50
CA PRO A 169 26.22 8.96 8.57
C PRO A 169 24.93 8.75 9.35
N ILE A 170 24.99 9.01 10.67
CA ILE A 170 23.85 8.91 11.58
C ILE A 170 23.49 10.31 12.10
N VAL A 171 22.21 10.65 11.99
CA VAL A 171 21.64 11.88 12.52
C VAL A 171 20.58 11.52 13.58
N TYR A 172 20.63 12.17 14.72
CA TYR A 172 19.69 11.99 15.83
C TYR A 172 18.70 13.15 15.81
N ALA A 173 17.40 12.87 15.77
CA ALA A 173 16.40 13.90 15.53
C ALA A 173 15.20 13.81 16.50
N CYS A 174 14.67 14.99 16.82
CA CYS A 174 13.33 15.21 17.32
C CYS A 174 12.55 16.01 16.26
N ALA A 175 11.94 15.31 15.32
CA ALA A 175 11.25 15.94 14.19
C ALA A 175 10.11 16.85 14.61
N ARG A 176 9.39 16.51 15.71
CA ARG A 176 8.31 17.33 16.29
C ARG A 176 8.80 18.72 16.68
N ASP A 177 9.97 18.80 17.29
CA ASP A 177 10.56 20.04 17.78
C ASP A 177 11.45 20.71 16.70
N GLY A 178 11.68 20.03 15.57
CA GLY A 178 12.50 20.51 14.47
C GLY A 178 14.00 20.60 14.80
N ILE A 179 14.51 19.65 15.59
CA ILE A 179 15.89 19.61 16.08
C ILE A 179 16.58 18.35 15.59
N ALA A 180 17.84 18.47 15.17
CA ALA A 180 18.71 17.36 14.81
C ALA A 180 20.14 17.59 15.32
N SER A 181 20.88 16.50 15.57
CA SER A 181 22.28 16.50 16.00
C SER A 181 23.04 15.35 15.37
N LEU A 182 24.36 15.51 15.23
CA LEU A 182 25.28 14.44 14.87
C LEU A 182 25.84 13.70 16.09
N THR A 183 25.62 14.28 17.28
CA THR A 183 26.04 13.68 18.55
C THR A 183 24.88 12.87 19.14
N GLN A 184 25.13 11.62 19.49
CA GLN A 184 24.13 10.78 20.12
C GLN A 184 23.70 11.38 21.47
N PRO A 185 22.42 11.74 21.67
CA PRO A 185 21.92 12.19 22.96
C PRO A 185 21.74 11.01 23.93
N ALA A 186 21.51 11.30 25.21
CA ALA A 186 21.04 10.27 26.14
C ALA A 186 19.61 9.84 25.76
N ASP A 187 19.27 8.58 26.05
CA ASP A 187 17.93 8.04 25.78
C ASP A 187 16.85 8.90 26.48
N GLY A 188 15.84 9.28 25.73
CA GLY A 188 14.76 10.16 26.21
C GLY A 188 15.12 11.65 26.29
N ALA A 189 16.26 12.08 25.80
CA ALA A 189 16.71 13.46 25.81
C ALA A 189 16.62 14.11 24.42
N VAL A 190 16.19 15.36 24.39
CA VAL A 190 16.30 16.21 23.18
C VAL A 190 17.78 16.60 23.02
N PRO A 191 18.34 16.56 21.78
CA PRO A 191 19.71 17.00 21.55
C PRO A 191 19.92 18.44 22.06
N ALA A 192 20.99 18.63 22.87
CA ALA A 192 21.27 19.91 23.52
C ALA A 192 22.24 20.80 22.73
N ASP A 193 22.93 20.23 21.74
CA ASP A 193 23.97 20.87 20.92
C ASP A 193 23.46 21.52 19.63
N SER A 194 22.14 21.42 19.38
CA SER A 194 21.47 22.00 18.21
C SER A 194 20.06 22.49 18.57
N THR A 195 19.60 23.49 17.81
CA THR A 195 18.26 24.08 17.93
C THR A 195 17.47 24.04 16.62
N SER A 196 18.00 23.34 15.60
CA SER A 196 17.40 23.29 14.27
C SER A 196 17.70 21.97 13.55
N LEU A 197 17.19 21.81 12.33
CA LEU A 197 17.53 20.70 11.42
C LEU A 197 18.79 20.96 10.61
N GLU A 198 19.55 22.00 10.89
CA GLU A 198 20.79 22.35 10.17
C GLU A 198 21.77 21.17 10.06
N PRO A 199 22.03 20.36 11.13
CA PRO A 199 22.87 19.17 11.01
C PRO A 199 22.37 18.16 9.98
N LEU A 200 21.05 17.95 9.87
CA LEU A 200 20.46 17.08 8.87
C LEU A 200 20.64 17.64 7.46
N PHE A 201 20.38 18.93 7.26
CA PHE A 201 20.56 19.56 5.94
C PHE A 201 22.01 19.48 5.46
N ARG A 202 22.98 19.72 6.33
CA ARG A 202 24.42 19.59 5.98
C ARG A 202 24.77 18.15 5.63
N THR A 203 24.35 17.19 6.45
CA THR A 203 24.61 15.77 6.17
C THR A 203 24.00 15.36 4.83
N LEU A 204 22.80 15.86 4.48
CA LEU A 204 22.18 15.64 3.16
C LEU A 204 23.07 16.17 2.02
N LEU A 205 23.59 17.39 2.15
CA LEU A 205 24.44 17.99 1.09
C LEU A 205 25.78 17.27 0.96
N ASP A 206 26.36 16.80 2.06
CA ASP A 206 27.69 16.16 2.09
C ASP A 206 27.62 14.72 1.59
N THR A 207 26.52 14.00 1.87
CA THR A 207 26.39 12.56 1.59
C THR A 207 25.72 12.30 0.24
N ILE A 208 24.64 13.03 -0.08
CA ILE A 208 23.89 12.80 -1.32
C ILE A 208 24.57 13.55 -2.47
N PRO A 209 25.01 12.85 -3.53
CA PRO A 209 25.69 13.51 -4.65
C PRO A 209 24.72 14.42 -5.42
N PRO A 210 25.19 15.55 -5.94
CA PRO A 210 24.44 16.36 -6.89
C PRO A 210 24.25 15.59 -8.21
N PRO A 211 23.14 15.83 -8.93
CA PRO A 211 22.92 15.23 -10.23
C PRO A 211 24.09 15.51 -11.19
N ALA A 212 24.63 14.45 -11.80
CA ALA A 212 25.70 14.51 -12.76
C ALA A 212 25.14 14.50 -14.19
N TYR A 213 25.75 15.29 -15.10
CA TYR A 213 25.34 15.36 -16.50
C TYR A 213 26.54 15.63 -17.44
N GLU A 214 26.33 15.40 -18.71
CA GLU A 214 27.29 15.74 -19.77
C GLU A 214 26.91 17.08 -20.41
N GLU A 215 27.90 18.00 -20.49
CA GLU A 215 27.65 19.28 -21.11
C GLU A 215 27.38 19.11 -22.61
N GLY A 216 26.30 19.74 -23.11
CA GLY A 216 25.90 19.64 -24.51
C GLY A 216 25.21 18.33 -24.89
N ALA A 217 24.94 17.45 -23.94
CA ALA A 217 24.18 16.23 -24.21
C ALA A 217 22.75 16.52 -24.68
N SER A 218 22.24 15.67 -25.56
CA SER A 218 20.85 15.71 -26.03
C SER A 218 19.85 15.46 -24.90
N LEU A 219 18.66 16.04 -25.03
CA LEU A 219 17.58 15.86 -24.03
C LEU A 219 17.24 14.39 -23.80
N GLN A 220 17.18 14.02 -22.54
CA GLN A 220 16.61 12.77 -22.04
C GLN A 220 15.86 13.05 -20.74
N ALA A 221 14.54 12.96 -20.77
CA ALA A 221 13.68 13.08 -19.58
C ALA A 221 12.84 11.80 -19.43
N HIS A 222 12.96 11.15 -18.28
CA HIS A 222 12.32 9.86 -17.99
C HIS A 222 10.97 10.06 -17.33
N VAL A 223 9.92 9.51 -17.90
CA VAL A 223 8.57 9.55 -17.32
C VAL A 223 8.48 8.52 -16.21
N THR A 224 8.42 8.98 -14.97
CA THR A 224 8.44 8.14 -13.78
C THR A 224 7.06 7.97 -13.14
N ASN A 225 6.18 8.97 -13.30
CA ASN A 225 4.83 8.92 -12.78
C ASN A 225 3.87 9.73 -13.66
N LEU A 226 2.58 9.56 -13.45
CA LEU A 226 1.52 10.31 -14.13
C LEU A 226 0.58 10.95 -13.11
N ASP A 227 0.07 12.12 -13.47
CA ASP A 227 -0.91 12.85 -12.70
C ASP A 227 -1.96 13.45 -13.65
N ALA A 228 -3.00 14.05 -13.12
CA ALA A 228 -4.05 14.68 -13.89
C ALA A 228 -4.40 16.06 -13.32
N SER A 229 -4.43 17.06 -14.19
CA SER A 229 -4.96 18.38 -13.88
C SER A 229 -6.32 18.56 -14.51
N PRO A 230 -7.33 19.14 -13.80
CA PRO A 230 -8.61 19.46 -14.39
C PRO A 230 -8.53 20.41 -15.60
N PHE A 231 -7.47 21.22 -15.66
CA PHE A 231 -7.26 22.24 -16.70
C PHE A 231 -6.27 21.82 -17.80
N LEU A 232 -5.22 21.06 -17.43
CA LEU A 232 -4.14 20.70 -18.34
C LEU A 232 -4.26 19.25 -18.84
N GLY A 233 -5.19 18.49 -18.32
CA GLY A 233 -5.33 17.06 -18.62
C GLY A 233 -4.23 16.22 -17.97
N ARG A 234 -3.71 15.24 -18.72
CA ARG A 234 -2.65 14.35 -18.24
C ARG A 234 -1.32 15.10 -18.08
N LEU A 235 -0.68 14.89 -16.93
CA LEU A 235 0.64 15.40 -16.60
C LEU A 235 1.63 14.24 -16.48
N ALA A 236 2.73 14.29 -17.24
CA ALA A 236 3.84 13.37 -17.10
C ALA A 236 4.83 13.94 -16.08
N LEU A 237 5.05 13.22 -14.97
CA LEU A 237 6.11 13.54 -14.02
C LEU A 237 7.40 12.91 -14.51
N CYS A 238 8.40 13.75 -14.81
CA CYS A 238 9.65 13.31 -15.41
C CYS A 238 10.84 13.78 -14.58
N ARG A 239 11.89 12.96 -14.55
CA ARG A 239 13.23 13.42 -14.17
C ARG A 239 14.03 13.69 -15.43
N VAL A 240 14.55 14.90 -15.56
CA VAL A 240 15.50 15.24 -16.63
C VAL A 240 16.84 14.59 -16.30
N ARG A 241 17.32 13.71 -17.18
CA ARG A 241 18.62 13.04 -17.02
C ARG A 241 19.74 13.80 -17.70
N GLN A 242 19.49 14.25 -18.92
CA GLN A 242 20.43 14.96 -19.75
C GLN A 242 19.75 16.09 -20.54
N GLY A 243 20.49 17.08 -20.95
CA GLY A 243 20.01 18.18 -21.80
C GLY A 243 19.03 19.11 -21.08
N VAL A 244 18.32 19.91 -21.83
CA VAL A 244 17.37 20.92 -21.34
C VAL A 244 16.06 20.78 -22.08
N ILE A 245 14.95 20.76 -21.36
CA ILE A 245 13.58 20.80 -21.92
C ILE A 245 12.99 22.20 -21.75
N ARG A 246 12.24 22.69 -22.75
CA ARG A 246 11.62 24.02 -22.73
C ARG A 246 10.13 23.96 -22.99
N LYS A 247 9.41 24.86 -22.37
CA LYS A 247 7.99 25.08 -22.67
C LYS A 247 7.80 25.48 -24.12
N GLY A 248 6.84 24.87 -24.81
CA GLY A 248 6.54 25.16 -26.23
C GLY A 248 7.44 24.48 -27.25
N GLU A 249 8.48 23.77 -26.79
CA GLU A 249 9.42 23.03 -27.65
C GLU A 249 8.77 21.74 -28.19
N THR A 250 9.26 21.32 -29.36
CA THR A 250 8.91 19.99 -29.92
C THR A 250 9.99 18.99 -29.53
N VAL A 251 9.60 17.91 -28.88
CA VAL A 251 10.48 16.83 -28.44
C VAL A 251 10.09 15.51 -29.11
N ALA A 252 10.97 14.54 -29.07
CA ALA A 252 10.66 13.16 -29.45
C ALA A 252 10.09 12.41 -28.25
N TRP A 253 8.92 11.86 -28.40
CA TRP A 253 8.30 10.93 -27.45
C TRP A 253 8.61 9.51 -27.86
N CYS A 254 9.53 8.86 -27.12
CA CYS A 254 9.94 7.47 -27.31
C CYS A 254 9.01 6.57 -26.49
N ARG A 255 8.20 5.77 -27.16
CA ARG A 255 7.17 4.92 -26.57
C ARG A 255 7.72 3.56 -26.16
N THR A 256 6.98 2.87 -25.29
CA THR A 256 7.30 1.51 -24.81
C THR A 256 7.33 0.46 -25.93
N ASP A 257 6.59 0.66 -27.02
CA ASP A 257 6.57 -0.21 -28.21
C ASP A 257 7.76 0.02 -29.17
N GLY A 258 8.69 0.91 -28.80
CA GLY A 258 9.85 1.30 -29.62
C GLY A 258 9.55 2.34 -30.70
N SER A 259 8.30 2.78 -30.86
CA SER A 259 7.96 3.85 -31.78
C SER A 259 8.33 5.23 -31.21
N THR A 260 8.60 6.19 -32.10
CA THR A 260 8.93 7.57 -31.72
C THR A 260 8.00 8.53 -32.43
N GLN A 261 7.45 9.49 -31.70
CA GLN A 261 6.57 10.51 -32.22
C GLN A 261 7.05 11.90 -31.81
N ARG A 262 6.99 12.89 -32.71
CA ARG A 262 7.24 14.29 -32.37
C ARG A 262 6.01 14.90 -31.71
N VAL A 263 6.20 15.49 -30.51
CA VAL A 263 5.14 16.10 -29.72
C VAL A 263 5.58 17.46 -29.20
N ARG A 264 4.61 18.37 -29.01
CA ARG A 264 4.88 19.70 -28.48
C ARG A 264 4.54 19.76 -27.00
N ILE A 265 5.46 20.28 -26.19
CA ILE A 265 5.25 20.53 -24.77
C ILE A 265 4.35 21.75 -24.60
N SER A 266 3.13 21.58 -24.13
CA SER A 266 2.20 22.69 -23.93
C SER A 266 2.48 23.46 -22.64
N GLU A 267 2.76 22.75 -21.56
CA GLU A 267 3.13 23.33 -20.26
C GLU A 267 4.30 22.54 -19.63
N LEU A 268 5.16 23.30 -18.92
CA LEU A 268 6.24 22.78 -18.11
C LEU A 268 6.11 23.34 -16.70
N LEU A 269 6.07 22.47 -15.70
CA LEU A 269 5.90 22.83 -14.30
C LEU A 269 7.05 22.25 -13.46
N ILE A 270 7.51 23.01 -12.48
CA ILE A 270 8.45 22.57 -11.43
C ILE A 270 7.76 22.59 -10.07
N THR A 271 8.24 21.79 -9.12
CA THR A 271 7.71 21.76 -7.75
C THR A 271 8.49 22.71 -6.87
N GLU A 272 7.82 23.71 -6.28
CA GLU A 272 8.36 24.58 -5.24
C GLU A 272 7.49 24.45 -3.98
N GLY A 273 8.07 24.01 -2.87
CA GLY A 273 7.29 23.61 -1.71
C GLY A 273 6.36 22.44 -2.07
N LEU A 274 5.08 22.67 -1.91
CA LEU A 274 4.02 21.70 -2.24
C LEU A 274 3.30 22.03 -3.56
N GLU A 275 3.60 23.17 -4.18
CA GLU A 275 2.90 23.66 -5.36
C GLU A 275 3.73 23.46 -6.63
N ARG A 276 3.04 23.21 -7.73
CA ARG A 276 3.63 23.19 -9.07
C ARG A 276 3.49 24.55 -9.71
N LYS A 277 4.63 25.14 -10.07
CA LYS A 277 4.71 26.44 -10.72
C LYS A 277 5.16 26.32 -12.17
N PRO A 278 4.62 27.16 -13.07
CA PRO A 278 5.11 27.21 -14.45
C PRO A 278 6.60 27.56 -14.51
N ALA A 279 7.32 26.88 -15.40
CA ALA A 279 8.70 27.14 -15.71
C ALA A 279 8.91 27.28 -17.24
N ASP A 280 9.87 28.08 -17.64
CA ASP A 280 10.21 28.23 -19.05
C ASP A 280 11.15 27.13 -19.56
N SER A 281 11.99 26.62 -18.66
CA SER A 281 12.93 25.54 -18.95
C SER A 281 13.30 24.75 -17.70
N ALA A 282 13.75 23.51 -17.89
CA ALA A 282 14.31 22.66 -16.87
C ALA A 282 15.52 21.88 -17.39
N GLY A 283 16.49 21.64 -16.53
CA GLY A 283 17.76 21.01 -16.85
C GLY A 283 18.01 19.70 -16.14
N PRO A 284 19.21 19.12 -16.27
CA PRO A 284 19.55 17.82 -15.68
C PRO A 284 19.32 17.78 -14.17
N GLY A 285 18.70 16.72 -13.69
CA GLY A 285 18.36 16.52 -12.28
C GLY A 285 16.99 17.08 -11.89
N ASP A 286 16.43 18.03 -12.62
CA ASP A 286 15.12 18.62 -12.29
C ASP A 286 14.01 17.56 -12.40
N ILE A 287 13.09 17.61 -11.42
CA ILE A 287 11.84 16.83 -11.41
C ILE A 287 10.72 17.75 -11.86
N ILE A 288 10.13 17.44 -13.00
CA ILE A 288 9.18 18.29 -13.73
C ILE A 288 7.85 17.58 -13.96
N ALA A 289 6.81 18.38 -14.19
CA ALA A 289 5.55 17.90 -14.73
C ALA A 289 5.33 18.53 -16.11
N VAL A 290 5.04 17.69 -17.11
CA VAL A 290 4.89 18.08 -18.50
C VAL A 290 3.46 17.79 -18.97
N ALA A 291 2.82 18.76 -19.66
CA ALA A 291 1.53 18.59 -20.31
C ALA A 291 1.67 18.67 -21.85
N GLY A 292 0.65 18.18 -22.55
CA GLY A 292 0.57 18.21 -24.01
C GLY A 292 0.59 16.84 -24.68
N ILE A 293 0.76 15.75 -23.91
CA ILE A 293 0.85 14.38 -24.43
C ILE A 293 -0.21 13.51 -23.74
N PRO A 294 -1.45 13.44 -24.27
CA PRO A 294 -2.56 12.77 -23.58
C PRO A 294 -2.39 11.26 -23.38
N GLU A 295 -1.59 10.61 -24.24
CA GLU A 295 -1.41 9.16 -24.23
C GLU A 295 -0.09 8.71 -23.60
N ILE A 296 0.72 9.64 -23.06
CA ILE A 296 2.01 9.31 -22.47
C ILE A 296 1.85 8.30 -21.33
N MET A 297 2.79 7.36 -21.26
CA MET A 297 2.81 6.29 -20.27
C MET A 297 4.08 6.34 -19.41
N ILE A 298 4.02 5.71 -18.25
CA ILE A 298 5.15 5.55 -17.35
C ILE A 298 6.23 4.68 -18.01
N GLY A 299 7.51 5.03 -17.80
CA GLY A 299 8.66 4.35 -18.38
C GLY A 299 9.05 4.85 -19.77
N GLU A 300 8.25 5.74 -20.39
CA GLU A 300 8.58 6.36 -21.68
C GLU A 300 9.58 7.49 -21.50
N THR A 301 10.22 7.89 -22.60
CA THR A 301 11.25 8.93 -22.59
C THR A 301 10.83 10.11 -23.49
N LEU A 302 10.99 11.33 -22.97
CA LEU A 302 10.99 12.53 -23.78
C LEU A 302 12.45 12.85 -24.13
N ALA A 303 12.78 12.84 -25.42
CA ALA A 303 14.13 12.96 -25.92
C ALA A 303 14.25 14.10 -26.92
N ASP A 304 15.48 14.37 -27.35
CA ASP A 304 15.77 15.32 -28.43
C ASP A 304 15.00 14.93 -29.71
N ALA A 305 14.42 15.94 -30.39
CA ALA A 305 13.56 15.68 -31.54
C ALA A 305 14.34 15.19 -32.79
N GLU A 306 15.63 15.45 -32.88
CA GLU A 306 16.47 15.11 -34.04
C GLU A 306 17.34 13.88 -33.78
N ASN A 307 17.74 13.68 -32.52
CA ASN A 307 18.51 12.50 -32.10
C ASN A 307 17.86 11.82 -30.87
N PRO A 308 16.73 11.14 -31.04
CA PRO A 308 16.01 10.53 -29.93
C PRO A 308 16.76 9.32 -29.39
N VAL A 309 17.17 9.39 -28.13
CA VAL A 309 17.81 8.27 -27.41
C VAL A 309 16.91 7.90 -26.21
N PRO A 310 16.19 6.76 -26.28
CA PRO A 310 15.33 6.32 -25.18
C PRO A 310 16.17 5.86 -23.98
N LEU A 311 15.65 6.11 -22.78
CA LEU A 311 16.15 5.54 -21.54
C LEU A 311 15.63 4.12 -21.34
N PRO A 312 16.33 3.27 -20.55
CA PRO A 312 15.84 1.93 -20.21
C PRO A 312 14.44 2.00 -19.59
N LEU A 313 13.58 1.05 -19.94
CA LEU A 313 12.24 0.97 -19.35
C LEU A 313 12.33 0.73 -17.85
N ILE A 314 11.41 1.34 -17.10
CA ILE A 314 11.27 1.07 -15.68
C ILE A 314 10.66 -0.32 -15.53
N THR A 315 11.41 -1.26 -14.97
CA THR A 315 10.91 -2.60 -14.67
C THR A 315 10.18 -2.56 -13.34
N VAL A 316 8.96 -3.05 -13.33
CA VAL A 316 8.15 -3.21 -12.13
C VAL A 316 7.95 -4.70 -11.90
N ASP A 317 8.06 -5.14 -10.64
CA ASP A 317 7.80 -6.53 -10.30
C ASP A 317 6.38 -6.93 -10.73
N GLU A 318 6.21 -8.17 -11.16
CA GLU A 318 4.93 -8.64 -11.69
C GLU A 318 3.87 -8.88 -10.59
N PRO A 319 2.57 -8.80 -10.96
CA PRO A 319 1.48 -9.10 -10.04
C PRO A 319 1.55 -10.52 -9.48
N ALA A 320 1.27 -10.67 -8.19
CA ALA A 320 1.22 -11.97 -7.50
C ALA A 320 -0.19 -12.38 -7.07
N ILE A 321 -1.09 -11.42 -6.89
CA ILE A 321 -2.47 -11.63 -6.42
C ILE A 321 -3.45 -11.11 -7.47
N SER A 322 -4.59 -11.79 -7.63
CA SER A 322 -5.70 -11.36 -8.47
C SER A 322 -7.01 -11.34 -7.71
N MET A 323 -7.93 -10.46 -8.14
CA MET A 323 -9.33 -10.43 -7.70
C MET A 323 -10.24 -10.25 -8.90
N THR A 324 -11.39 -10.92 -8.90
CA THR A 324 -12.44 -10.62 -9.87
C THR A 324 -13.24 -9.43 -9.38
N ILE A 325 -13.26 -8.35 -10.16
CA ILE A 325 -14.08 -7.15 -9.92
C ILE A 325 -15.15 -7.07 -11.00
N GLY A 326 -16.40 -7.04 -10.61
CA GLY A 326 -17.55 -6.97 -11.54
C GLY A 326 -18.63 -6.03 -11.05
N THR A 327 -19.67 -5.90 -11.87
CA THR A 327 -20.86 -5.14 -11.48
C THR A 327 -21.59 -5.81 -10.32
N ASN A 328 -22.26 -4.99 -9.50
CA ASN A 328 -23.13 -5.53 -8.47
C ASN A 328 -24.37 -6.18 -9.10
N THR A 329 -24.59 -7.45 -8.83
CA THR A 329 -25.74 -8.25 -9.30
C THR A 329 -26.67 -8.66 -8.16
N SER A 330 -26.58 -8.01 -6.99
CA SER A 330 -27.45 -8.32 -5.85
C SER A 330 -28.87 -7.80 -6.04
N PRO A 331 -29.85 -8.32 -5.32
CA PRO A 331 -31.23 -7.79 -5.33
C PRO A 331 -31.35 -6.34 -4.81
N LEU A 332 -30.31 -5.82 -4.16
CA LEU A 332 -30.27 -4.47 -3.60
C LEU A 332 -29.51 -3.45 -4.48
N VAL A 333 -29.10 -3.84 -5.69
CA VAL A 333 -28.33 -2.97 -6.61
C VAL A 333 -29.12 -1.72 -7.00
N GLY A 334 -28.41 -0.58 -7.10
CA GLY A 334 -28.98 0.69 -7.59
C GLY A 334 -29.90 1.41 -6.60
N ARG A 335 -29.99 0.98 -5.36
CA ARG A 335 -30.79 1.67 -4.33
C ARG A 335 -30.15 2.93 -3.79
N VAL A 336 -28.83 3.05 -3.91
CA VAL A 336 -28.09 4.26 -3.50
C VAL A 336 -28.21 5.31 -4.60
N LYS A 337 -28.71 6.50 -4.25
CA LYS A 337 -28.87 7.60 -5.23
C LYS A 337 -27.51 8.00 -5.81
N GLY A 338 -27.41 8.02 -7.13
CA GLY A 338 -26.17 8.38 -7.84
C GLY A 338 -25.16 7.26 -7.97
N ALA A 339 -25.50 6.03 -7.55
CA ALA A 339 -24.60 4.88 -7.67
C ALA A 339 -24.28 4.54 -9.14
N LYS A 340 -23.02 4.21 -9.39
CA LYS A 340 -22.49 3.78 -10.68
C LYS A 340 -22.52 2.25 -10.74
N VAL A 341 -23.44 1.70 -11.53
CA VAL A 341 -23.77 0.26 -11.52
C VAL A 341 -23.54 -0.45 -12.85
N THR A 342 -23.13 0.26 -13.90
CA THR A 342 -23.01 -0.33 -15.25
C THR A 342 -21.60 -0.88 -15.51
N ALA A 343 -21.53 -1.97 -16.29
CA ALA A 343 -20.28 -2.59 -16.70
C ALA A 343 -19.32 -1.60 -17.39
N ARG A 344 -19.86 -0.73 -18.26
CA ARG A 344 -19.09 0.30 -18.95
C ARG A 344 -18.40 1.25 -17.95
N MET A 345 -19.13 1.77 -16.96
CA MET A 345 -18.56 2.68 -15.96
C MET A 345 -17.45 2.01 -15.16
N VAL A 346 -17.63 0.74 -14.77
CA VAL A 346 -16.60 -0.03 -14.04
C VAL A 346 -15.37 -0.20 -14.92
N LYS A 347 -15.54 -0.61 -16.19
CA LYS A 347 -14.44 -0.77 -17.15
C LYS A 347 -13.68 0.54 -17.38
N ASP A 348 -14.39 1.62 -17.67
CA ASP A 348 -13.78 2.94 -17.89
C ASP A 348 -12.96 3.40 -16.67
N ARG A 349 -13.43 3.07 -15.44
CA ARG A 349 -12.69 3.40 -14.21
C ARG A 349 -11.43 2.53 -14.03
N LEU A 350 -11.53 1.22 -14.33
CA LEU A 350 -10.38 0.33 -14.29
C LEU A 350 -9.34 0.72 -15.35
N ASP A 351 -9.76 1.08 -16.56
CA ASP A 351 -8.85 1.56 -17.61
C ASP A 351 -8.16 2.87 -17.22
N LYS A 352 -8.88 3.76 -16.53
CA LYS A 352 -8.29 4.98 -15.98
C LYS A 352 -7.23 4.68 -14.91
N GLU A 353 -7.45 3.67 -14.07
CA GLU A 353 -6.46 3.26 -13.07
C GLU A 353 -5.16 2.78 -13.70
N LEU A 354 -5.24 2.00 -14.80
CA LEU A 354 -4.06 1.49 -15.52
C LEU A 354 -3.15 2.59 -16.08
N ILE A 355 -3.66 3.81 -16.24
CA ILE A 355 -2.86 4.94 -16.72
C ILE A 355 -1.79 5.31 -15.70
N GLY A 356 -2.18 5.41 -14.42
CA GLY A 356 -1.29 5.83 -13.33
C GLY A 356 -0.63 4.67 -12.59
N ASN A 357 -1.14 3.45 -12.72
CA ASN A 357 -0.68 2.30 -11.95
C ASN A 357 -0.22 1.16 -12.85
N VAL A 358 1.08 1.14 -13.15
CA VAL A 358 1.71 0.11 -14.00
C VAL A 358 1.85 -1.24 -13.31
N SER A 359 1.64 -1.30 -11.99
CA SER A 359 1.69 -2.55 -11.22
C SER A 359 0.40 -3.35 -11.31
N LEU A 360 -0.66 -2.79 -11.91
CA LEU A 360 -1.93 -3.46 -12.12
C LEU A 360 -2.05 -4.01 -13.53
N ARG A 361 -2.74 -5.15 -13.66
CA ARG A 361 -3.22 -5.69 -14.93
C ARG A 361 -4.72 -5.93 -14.84
N VAL A 362 -5.46 -5.64 -15.90
CA VAL A 362 -6.91 -5.88 -16.00
C VAL A 362 -7.15 -6.79 -17.19
N LEU A 363 -7.59 -8.00 -16.92
CA LEU A 363 -7.85 -9.03 -17.92
C LEU A 363 -9.35 -9.29 -18.05
N PRO A 364 -9.85 -9.63 -19.24
CA PRO A 364 -11.24 -10.05 -19.42
C PRO A 364 -11.46 -11.41 -18.74
N THR A 365 -12.69 -11.64 -18.25
CA THR A 365 -13.15 -12.94 -17.77
C THR A 365 -14.17 -13.53 -18.72
N GLU A 366 -14.66 -14.76 -18.46
CA GLU A 366 -15.78 -15.37 -19.22
C GLU A 366 -17.06 -14.52 -19.11
N ARG A 367 -17.17 -13.72 -18.07
CA ARG A 367 -18.31 -12.81 -17.88
C ARG A 367 -18.00 -11.45 -18.46
N PRO A 368 -18.89 -10.88 -19.30
CA PRO A 368 -18.65 -9.58 -19.95
C PRO A 368 -18.78 -8.38 -18.98
N ASP A 369 -19.30 -8.61 -17.77
CA ASP A 369 -19.54 -7.61 -16.72
C ASP A 369 -18.56 -7.74 -15.54
N ALA A 370 -17.49 -8.53 -15.70
CA ALA A 370 -16.47 -8.75 -14.68
C ALA A 370 -15.07 -8.86 -15.29
N TRP A 371 -14.07 -8.41 -14.55
CA TRP A 371 -12.66 -8.41 -14.95
C TRP A 371 -11.81 -9.02 -13.86
N GLU A 372 -10.75 -9.71 -14.26
CA GLU A 372 -9.70 -10.11 -13.37
C GLU A 372 -8.70 -8.95 -13.24
N VAL A 373 -8.58 -8.43 -12.02
CA VAL A 373 -7.65 -7.36 -11.67
C VAL A 373 -6.50 -7.97 -10.89
N GLN A 374 -5.31 -7.90 -11.46
CA GLN A 374 -4.09 -8.45 -10.86
C GLN A 374 -3.24 -7.32 -10.28
N GLY A 375 -2.68 -7.53 -9.08
CA GLY A 375 -1.82 -6.58 -8.37
C GLY A 375 -0.74 -7.29 -7.56
N ARG A 376 0.12 -6.51 -6.90
CA ARG A 376 1.22 -7.05 -6.07
C ARG A 376 0.70 -7.79 -4.85
N GLY A 377 -0.27 -7.21 -4.15
CA GLY A 377 -0.81 -7.73 -2.92
C GLY A 377 -2.29 -7.41 -2.74
N GLU A 378 -2.89 -8.02 -1.73
CA GLU A 378 -4.31 -7.87 -1.43
C GLU A 378 -4.69 -6.46 -0.96
N LEU A 379 -3.78 -5.77 -0.23
CA LEU A 379 -4.03 -4.42 0.27
C LEU A 379 -4.17 -3.41 -0.87
N ALA A 380 -3.31 -3.49 -1.89
CA ALA A 380 -3.37 -2.60 -3.06
C ALA A 380 -4.71 -2.75 -3.80
N LEU A 381 -5.17 -4.00 -3.98
CA LEU A 381 -6.46 -4.30 -4.61
C LEU A 381 -7.65 -3.87 -3.74
N ALA A 382 -7.57 -4.05 -2.42
CA ALA A 382 -8.60 -3.59 -1.48
C ALA A 382 -8.71 -2.06 -1.46
N ILE A 383 -7.60 -1.35 -1.56
CA ILE A 383 -7.56 0.11 -1.67
C ILE A 383 -8.22 0.58 -2.96
N LEU A 384 -7.94 -0.06 -4.10
CA LEU A 384 -8.62 0.25 -5.36
C LEU A 384 -10.14 0.10 -5.24
N VAL A 385 -10.61 -1.01 -4.65
CA VAL A 385 -12.05 -1.25 -4.43
C VAL A 385 -12.64 -0.19 -3.49
N GLU A 386 -11.93 0.19 -2.43
CA GLU A 386 -12.37 1.23 -1.49
C GLU A 386 -12.44 2.61 -2.15
N GLN A 387 -11.48 2.96 -3.00
CA GLN A 387 -11.53 4.20 -3.80
C GLN A 387 -12.76 4.21 -4.72
N MET A 388 -12.99 3.11 -5.45
CA MET A 388 -14.17 2.98 -6.31
C MET A 388 -15.47 3.08 -5.49
N ARG A 389 -15.53 2.50 -4.29
CA ARG A 389 -16.66 2.62 -3.38
C ARG A 389 -16.95 4.09 -3.02
N ARG A 390 -15.91 4.87 -2.68
CA ARG A 390 -16.02 6.31 -2.37
C ARG A 390 -16.40 7.15 -3.58
N GLU A 391 -16.02 6.71 -4.77
CA GLU A 391 -16.46 7.30 -6.05
C GLU A 391 -17.89 6.90 -6.45
N SER A 392 -18.64 6.28 -5.54
CA SER A 392 -20.05 5.84 -5.71
C SER A 392 -20.26 4.65 -6.66
N TYR A 393 -19.26 3.78 -6.84
CA TYR A 393 -19.45 2.52 -7.56
C TYR A 393 -20.10 1.46 -6.67
N GLU A 394 -20.96 0.64 -7.28
CA GLU A 394 -21.41 -0.62 -6.70
C GLU A 394 -20.75 -1.78 -7.43
N LEU A 395 -20.07 -2.64 -6.67
CA LEU A 395 -19.22 -3.69 -7.20
C LEU A 395 -19.54 -5.04 -6.57
N THR A 396 -19.20 -6.10 -7.28
CA THR A 396 -19.03 -7.44 -6.74
C THR A 396 -17.54 -7.79 -6.83
N VAL A 397 -16.95 -8.18 -5.71
CA VAL A 397 -15.52 -8.52 -5.62
C VAL A 397 -15.40 -9.98 -5.20
N GLY A 398 -14.67 -10.77 -5.98
CA GLY A 398 -14.39 -12.18 -5.68
C GLY A 398 -13.29 -12.34 -4.63
N LYS A 399 -13.14 -13.57 -4.14
CA LYS A 399 -12.03 -13.94 -3.25
C LYS A 399 -10.68 -13.62 -3.92
N PRO A 400 -9.70 -13.05 -3.19
CA PRO A 400 -8.34 -12.95 -3.67
C PRO A 400 -7.76 -14.31 -4.03
N GLN A 401 -7.07 -14.40 -5.17
CA GLN A 401 -6.42 -15.60 -5.68
C GLN A 401 -4.98 -15.29 -6.04
N VAL A 402 -4.12 -16.31 -6.09
CA VAL A 402 -2.75 -16.13 -6.54
C VAL A 402 -2.65 -16.27 -8.06
N VAL A 403 -1.75 -15.50 -8.65
CA VAL A 403 -1.41 -15.62 -10.07
C VAL A 403 -0.41 -16.74 -10.23
N THR A 404 -0.84 -17.87 -10.81
CA THR A 404 0.02 -19.03 -11.08
C THR A 404 0.75 -18.91 -12.42
N ARG A 405 1.88 -19.62 -12.56
CA ARG A 405 2.67 -19.70 -13.78
C ARG A 405 3.02 -21.14 -14.11
N GLU A 406 3.20 -21.43 -15.38
CA GLU A 406 3.83 -22.68 -15.82
C GLU A 406 5.34 -22.45 -15.97
N ILE A 407 6.13 -23.17 -15.17
CA ILE A 407 7.60 -23.18 -15.22
C ILE A 407 8.02 -24.63 -15.37
N ASP A 408 8.78 -24.93 -16.44
CA ASP A 408 9.23 -26.29 -16.77
C ASP A 408 8.09 -27.33 -16.82
N GLY A 409 6.91 -26.93 -17.34
CA GLY A 409 5.74 -27.80 -17.46
C GLY A 409 5.04 -28.11 -16.12
N LYS A 410 5.36 -27.39 -15.07
CA LYS A 410 4.69 -27.50 -13.75
C LYS A 410 4.00 -26.18 -13.41
N THR A 411 2.79 -26.30 -12.88
CA THR A 411 2.10 -25.15 -12.30
C THR A 411 2.84 -24.71 -11.04
N CYS A 412 3.33 -23.47 -11.02
CA CYS A 412 4.01 -22.85 -9.89
C CYS A 412 3.17 -21.71 -9.34
N GLU A 413 3.28 -21.52 -8.03
CA GLU A 413 2.62 -20.43 -7.29
C GLU A 413 3.66 -19.51 -6.63
N PRO A 414 3.31 -18.23 -6.39
CA PRO A 414 4.21 -17.31 -5.72
C PRO A 414 4.38 -17.71 -4.26
N VAL A 415 5.64 -17.66 -3.80
CA VAL A 415 6.06 -17.87 -2.42
C VAL A 415 6.59 -16.54 -1.90
N GLU A 416 6.22 -16.20 -0.68
CA GLU A 416 6.62 -14.97 -0.04
C GLU A 416 7.49 -15.25 1.20
N ARG A 417 8.47 -14.40 1.40
CA ARG A 417 9.25 -14.33 2.64
C ARG A 417 8.47 -13.51 3.63
N LEU A 418 8.01 -14.16 4.69
CA LEU A 418 7.28 -13.55 5.80
C LEU A 418 8.23 -13.36 6.98
N THR A 419 8.40 -12.12 7.41
CA THR A 419 9.12 -11.75 8.63
C THR A 419 8.12 -11.37 9.70
N ILE A 420 8.27 -11.95 10.89
CA ILE A 420 7.40 -11.71 12.05
C ILE A 420 8.26 -11.31 13.23
N ASP A 421 7.89 -10.20 13.88
CA ASP A 421 8.37 -9.82 15.20
C ASP A 421 7.21 -9.95 16.20
N ALA A 422 7.38 -10.73 17.24
CA ALA A 422 6.34 -10.99 18.24
C ALA A 422 6.93 -11.33 19.62
N PRO A 423 6.18 -11.12 20.72
CA PRO A 423 6.54 -11.65 22.02
C PRO A 423 6.72 -13.17 21.99
N GLU A 424 7.73 -13.66 22.69
CA GLU A 424 8.12 -15.09 22.72
C GLU A 424 6.96 -16.02 23.13
N GLU A 425 6.05 -15.55 23.98
CA GLU A 425 4.87 -16.32 24.43
C GLU A 425 3.97 -16.78 23.27
N TYR A 426 3.97 -16.08 22.12
CA TYR A 426 3.15 -16.40 20.95
C TYR A 426 3.83 -17.32 19.93
N LEU A 427 5.11 -17.73 20.15
CA LEU A 427 5.85 -18.59 19.23
C LEU A 427 5.08 -19.86 18.84
N GLY A 428 4.48 -20.52 19.81
CA GLY A 428 3.72 -21.76 19.56
C GLY A 428 2.48 -21.54 18.71
N ALA A 429 1.69 -20.50 19.00
CA ALA A 429 0.48 -20.15 18.25
C ALA A 429 0.82 -19.78 16.79
N ILE A 430 1.82 -18.93 16.61
CA ILE A 430 2.27 -18.49 15.27
C ILE A 430 2.79 -19.67 14.45
N THR A 431 3.60 -20.53 15.05
CA THR A 431 4.14 -21.73 14.38
C THR A 431 3.03 -22.67 13.94
N GLN A 432 2.04 -22.91 14.79
CA GLN A 432 0.88 -23.74 14.46
C GLN A 432 0.05 -23.12 13.32
N LEU A 433 -0.20 -21.83 13.38
CA LEU A 433 -0.97 -21.11 12.38
C LEU A 433 -0.29 -21.16 10.99
N LEU A 434 1.03 -20.95 10.92
CA LEU A 434 1.79 -21.00 9.68
C LEU A 434 1.98 -22.43 9.16
N ALA A 435 2.12 -23.42 10.00
CA ALA A 435 2.19 -24.82 9.60
C ALA A 435 0.92 -25.26 8.84
N THR A 436 -0.27 -24.85 9.30
CA THR A 436 -1.54 -25.15 8.59
C THR A 436 -1.62 -24.46 7.23
N ARG A 437 -0.87 -23.36 7.04
CA ARG A 437 -0.79 -22.55 5.83
C ARG A 437 0.40 -22.90 4.93
N LYS A 438 1.04 -24.06 5.17
CA LYS A 438 2.19 -24.56 4.41
C LYS A 438 3.45 -23.69 4.52
N GLY A 439 3.56 -22.89 5.58
CA GLY A 439 4.76 -22.13 5.88
C GLY A 439 5.93 -23.03 6.27
N ARG A 440 7.13 -22.64 5.83
CA ARG A 440 8.42 -23.26 6.21
C ARG A 440 9.24 -22.22 6.96
N MET A 441 9.62 -22.54 8.21
CA MET A 441 10.48 -21.67 9.00
C MET A 441 11.92 -21.76 8.46
N GLU A 442 12.49 -20.60 8.14
CA GLU A 442 13.87 -20.47 7.70
C GLU A 442 14.78 -20.05 8.86
N GLN A 443 14.31 -19.10 9.68
CA GLN A 443 15.11 -18.54 10.77
C GLN A 443 14.25 -18.21 11.99
N LEU A 444 14.84 -18.38 13.17
CA LEU A 444 14.29 -17.92 14.45
C LEU A 444 15.42 -17.26 15.24
N VAL A 445 15.25 -15.99 15.57
CA VAL A 445 16.19 -15.22 16.39
C VAL A 445 15.47 -14.80 17.67
N ASN A 446 16.05 -15.14 18.82
CA ASN A 446 15.60 -14.65 20.12
C ASN A 446 16.62 -13.63 20.65
N HIS A 447 16.21 -12.38 20.74
CA HIS A 447 17.07 -11.28 21.19
C HIS A 447 17.25 -11.22 22.72
N GLY A 448 16.63 -12.14 23.50
CA GLY A 448 16.71 -12.15 24.96
C GLY A 448 15.93 -11.02 25.65
N THR A 449 15.17 -10.23 24.88
CA THR A 449 14.35 -9.11 25.36
C THR A 449 12.89 -9.51 25.62
N GLY A 450 12.56 -10.80 25.46
CA GLY A 450 11.19 -11.31 25.47
C GLY A 450 10.48 -11.20 24.11
N TRP A 451 11.19 -10.75 23.07
CA TRP A 451 10.75 -10.70 21.68
C TRP A 451 11.56 -11.67 20.82
N ILE A 452 10.89 -12.21 19.80
CA ILE A 452 11.49 -13.10 18.80
C ILE A 452 11.24 -12.57 17.41
N ARG A 453 12.21 -12.76 16.53
CA ARG A 453 12.08 -12.58 15.09
C ARG A 453 12.04 -13.93 14.40
N MET A 454 11.09 -14.12 13.52
CA MET A 454 10.92 -15.33 12.72
C MET A 454 10.90 -14.99 11.25
N GLU A 455 11.60 -15.77 10.44
CA GLU A 455 11.49 -15.73 8.98
C GLU A 455 10.90 -17.04 8.45
N TRP A 456 9.94 -16.90 7.55
CA TRP A 456 9.20 -18.00 6.97
C TRP A 456 9.11 -17.85 5.45
N LEU A 457 9.12 -18.97 4.72
CA LEU A 457 8.67 -19.02 3.33
C LEU A 457 7.25 -19.60 3.31
N VAL A 458 6.31 -18.82 2.76
CA VAL A 458 4.88 -19.16 2.79
C VAL A 458 4.29 -18.96 1.40
N PRO A 459 3.50 -19.92 0.85
CA PRO A 459 2.75 -19.66 -0.37
C PRO A 459 1.86 -18.42 -0.21
N ALA A 460 1.87 -17.49 -1.17
CA ALA A 460 1.16 -16.21 -1.07
C ALA A 460 -0.34 -16.39 -0.73
N ARG A 461 -1.00 -17.44 -1.27
CA ARG A 461 -2.39 -17.77 -0.90
C ARG A 461 -2.55 -18.19 0.56
N GLY A 462 -1.50 -18.66 1.23
CA GLY A 462 -1.48 -18.96 2.65
C GLY A 462 -1.51 -17.71 3.52
N LEU A 463 -1.10 -16.57 2.99
CA LEU A 463 -1.10 -15.28 3.69
C LEU A 463 -2.43 -14.55 3.58
N ILE A 464 -3.32 -14.96 2.67
CA ILE A 464 -4.68 -14.42 2.58
C ILE A 464 -5.42 -14.69 3.89
N GLY A 465 -5.86 -13.62 4.58
CA GLY A 465 -6.52 -13.70 5.88
C GLY A 465 -5.59 -14.03 7.07
N PHE A 466 -4.30 -14.23 6.85
CA PHE A 466 -3.34 -14.51 7.91
C PHE A 466 -3.22 -13.37 8.90
N ARG A 467 -3.19 -12.13 8.41
CA ARG A 467 -2.98 -10.93 9.22
C ARG A 467 -4.03 -10.80 10.34
N THR A 468 -5.29 -11.04 10.02
CA THR A 468 -6.40 -10.92 10.98
C THR A 468 -6.31 -11.97 12.09
N GLU A 469 -6.01 -13.24 11.75
CA GLU A 469 -5.80 -14.30 12.73
C GLU A 469 -4.56 -14.03 13.59
N PHE A 470 -3.44 -13.69 12.96
CA PHE A 470 -2.19 -13.37 13.62
C PHE A 470 -2.33 -12.23 14.65
N LEU A 471 -2.98 -11.12 14.27
CA LEU A 471 -3.21 -9.99 15.19
C LEU A 471 -4.16 -10.38 16.33
N THR A 472 -5.12 -11.28 16.10
CA THR A 472 -6.00 -11.80 17.14
C THR A 472 -5.22 -12.67 18.12
N ASP A 473 -4.41 -13.60 17.62
CA ASP A 473 -3.64 -14.54 18.44
C ASP A 473 -2.54 -13.84 19.23
N THR A 474 -1.93 -12.79 18.65
CA THR A 474 -0.89 -11.97 19.31
C THR A 474 -1.46 -10.77 20.08
N ARG A 475 -2.78 -10.67 20.24
CA ARG A 475 -3.47 -9.54 20.90
C ARG A 475 -3.08 -8.17 20.35
N GLY A 476 -2.78 -8.11 19.05
CA GLY A 476 -2.37 -6.88 18.37
C GLY A 476 -0.92 -6.46 18.58
N THR A 477 -0.12 -7.21 19.33
CA THR A 477 1.29 -6.85 19.60
C THR A 477 2.25 -7.30 18.52
N GLY A 478 1.91 -8.35 17.76
CA GLY A 478 2.79 -8.87 16.72
C GLY A 478 2.86 -7.97 15.49
N ILE A 479 4.06 -7.88 14.91
CA ILE A 479 4.33 -7.15 13.67
C ILE A 479 4.66 -8.17 12.60
N LEU A 480 4.12 -7.99 11.40
CA LEU A 480 4.40 -8.88 10.28
C LEU A 480 4.64 -8.08 8.99
N HIS A 481 5.50 -8.63 8.16
CA HIS A 481 5.77 -8.13 6.82
C HIS A 481 6.08 -9.28 5.89
N HIS A 482 5.61 -9.22 4.65
CA HIS A 482 5.90 -10.23 3.65
C HIS A 482 6.29 -9.61 2.32
N VAL A 483 7.15 -10.29 1.59
CA VAL A 483 7.69 -9.85 0.29
C VAL A 483 7.76 -11.05 -0.63
N PHE A 484 7.45 -10.86 -1.91
CA PHE A 484 7.64 -11.88 -2.92
C PHE A 484 9.10 -12.37 -2.93
N GLU A 485 9.29 -13.68 -2.92
CA GLU A 485 10.61 -14.32 -2.97
C GLU A 485 10.83 -15.05 -4.30
N SER A 486 9.94 -16.01 -4.63
CA SER A 486 10.11 -16.88 -5.78
C SER A 486 8.80 -17.51 -6.25
N TYR A 487 8.85 -18.23 -7.36
CA TYR A 487 7.81 -19.16 -7.76
C TYR A 487 8.24 -20.58 -7.45
N GLU A 488 7.40 -21.34 -6.72
CA GLU A 488 7.64 -22.75 -6.42
C GLU A 488 6.47 -23.61 -6.93
N PRO A 489 6.69 -24.92 -7.14
CA PRO A 489 5.63 -25.83 -7.56
C PRO A 489 4.43 -25.80 -6.60
N TRP A 490 3.24 -25.91 -7.14
CA TRP A 490 1.99 -25.88 -6.40
C TRP A 490 1.98 -26.81 -5.17
N PHE A 491 1.74 -26.25 -3.96
CA PHE A 491 1.80 -26.96 -2.67
C PHE A 491 0.56 -27.82 -2.34
N GLY A 492 -0.37 -28.00 -3.28
CA GLY A 492 -1.60 -28.76 -3.07
C GLY A 492 -2.71 -27.93 -2.41
N GLU A 493 -3.76 -28.59 -1.91
CA GLU A 493 -4.87 -27.90 -1.26
C GLU A 493 -4.44 -27.17 0.02
N LEU A 494 -4.96 -25.97 0.20
CA LEU A 494 -4.78 -25.14 1.37
C LEU A 494 -6.14 -24.57 1.80
N ARG A 495 -6.54 -24.84 3.04
CA ARG A 495 -7.78 -24.33 3.60
C ARG A 495 -7.46 -23.22 4.60
N THR A 496 -7.83 -21.99 4.26
CA THR A 496 -7.59 -20.81 5.10
C THR A 496 -8.73 -20.56 6.10
N ARG A 497 -9.92 -21.10 5.86
CA ARG A 497 -11.09 -20.97 6.75
C ARG A 497 -11.74 -22.34 7.00
N ASN A 498 -11.82 -22.72 8.25
CA ASN A 498 -12.41 -23.99 8.67
C ASN A 498 -13.93 -23.91 8.87
N ASN A 499 -14.44 -22.75 9.29
CA ASN A 499 -15.84 -22.52 9.63
C ASN A 499 -16.71 -22.20 8.42
N GLY A 500 -17.96 -22.67 8.42
CA GLY A 500 -18.96 -22.39 7.40
C GLY A 500 -19.58 -21.00 7.53
N SER A 501 -20.55 -20.72 6.67
CA SER A 501 -21.32 -19.46 6.67
C SER A 501 -22.75 -19.71 7.15
N LEU A 502 -23.31 -18.75 7.90
CA LEU A 502 -24.74 -18.62 8.10
C LEU A 502 -25.31 -17.83 6.93
N VAL A 503 -26.16 -18.46 6.11
CA VAL A 503 -26.66 -17.90 4.85
C VAL A 503 -28.16 -17.63 4.97
N ALA A 504 -28.61 -16.41 4.64
CA ALA A 504 -30.04 -16.10 4.66
C ALA A 504 -30.79 -16.92 3.61
N ASP A 505 -31.89 -17.57 4.03
CA ASP A 505 -32.73 -18.42 3.19
C ASP A 505 -33.79 -17.63 2.41
N ARG A 506 -33.98 -16.35 2.71
CA ARG A 506 -35.00 -15.46 2.11
C ARG A 506 -34.68 -13.98 2.25
N SER A 507 -35.40 -13.17 1.48
CA SER A 507 -35.38 -11.72 1.61
C SER A 507 -36.28 -11.26 2.77
N GLY A 508 -35.89 -10.16 3.43
CA GLY A 508 -36.64 -9.54 4.52
C GLY A 508 -35.77 -8.64 5.39
N VAL A 509 -36.25 -8.35 6.58
CA VAL A 509 -35.56 -7.49 7.56
C VAL A 509 -35.15 -8.34 8.76
N VAL A 510 -33.92 -8.17 9.21
CA VAL A 510 -33.36 -8.86 10.37
C VAL A 510 -34.14 -8.52 11.64
N THR A 511 -34.59 -9.53 12.38
CA THR A 511 -35.31 -9.35 13.63
C THR A 511 -34.44 -9.71 14.85
N PRO A 512 -34.54 -8.97 15.97
CA PRO A 512 -33.83 -9.31 17.20
C PRO A 512 -34.13 -10.72 17.69
N PHE A 513 -35.38 -11.18 17.52
CA PHE A 513 -35.82 -12.53 17.92
C PHE A 513 -35.05 -13.61 17.14
N ALA A 514 -34.87 -13.45 15.83
CA ALA A 514 -34.10 -14.41 15.04
C ALA A 514 -32.63 -14.39 15.42
N MET A 515 -32.05 -13.19 15.65
CA MET A 515 -30.64 -13.05 16.03
C MET A 515 -30.32 -13.76 17.34
N ILE A 516 -31.16 -13.61 18.37
CA ILE A 516 -30.99 -14.29 19.67
C ILE A 516 -30.91 -15.81 19.49
N ASN A 517 -31.76 -16.38 18.64
CA ASN A 517 -31.76 -17.83 18.39
C ASN A 517 -30.57 -18.28 17.52
N LEU A 518 -29.99 -17.38 16.72
CA LEU A 518 -28.88 -17.72 15.82
C LEU A 518 -27.50 -17.46 16.42
N GLN A 519 -27.38 -16.61 17.43
CA GLN A 519 -26.09 -16.33 18.10
C GLN A 519 -25.47 -17.58 18.75
N GLU A 520 -26.25 -18.59 19.09
CA GLU A 520 -25.75 -19.90 19.57
C GLU A 520 -25.12 -20.75 18.45
N ARG A 521 -25.42 -20.44 17.19
CA ARG A 521 -24.93 -21.16 16.01
C ARG A 521 -23.62 -20.61 15.47
N GLY A 522 -23.27 -19.38 15.85
CA GLY A 522 -22.07 -18.72 15.37
C GLY A 522 -22.08 -17.21 15.60
N GLN A 523 -21.13 -16.52 15.01
CA GLN A 523 -20.97 -15.08 15.12
C GLN A 523 -21.72 -14.36 14.01
N LEU A 524 -22.64 -13.44 14.37
CA LEU A 524 -23.42 -12.68 13.40
C LEU A 524 -22.65 -11.44 12.91
N PHE A 525 -22.92 -11.05 11.66
CA PHE A 525 -22.31 -9.87 11.00
C PHE A 525 -23.31 -8.73 10.79
N VAL A 526 -24.60 -8.98 10.93
CA VAL A 526 -25.69 -8.04 10.64
C VAL A 526 -26.35 -7.52 11.91
N GLU A 527 -26.79 -6.27 11.88
CA GLU A 527 -27.53 -5.62 12.96
C GLU A 527 -29.04 -5.84 12.82
N PRO A 528 -29.82 -5.68 13.91
CA PRO A 528 -31.28 -5.61 13.82
C PRO A 528 -31.71 -4.55 12.78
N THR A 529 -32.81 -4.81 12.11
CA THR A 529 -33.39 -3.95 11.07
C THR A 529 -32.60 -3.89 9.74
N THR A 530 -31.48 -4.61 9.62
CA THR A 530 -30.74 -4.72 8.35
C THR A 530 -31.60 -5.47 7.32
N GLU A 531 -31.68 -4.93 6.10
CA GLU A 531 -32.32 -5.62 4.98
C GLU A 531 -31.40 -6.72 4.45
N VAL A 532 -31.92 -7.93 4.31
CA VAL A 532 -31.22 -9.12 3.81
C VAL A 532 -31.96 -9.74 2.64
N TYR A 533 -31.27 -10.54 1.86
CA TYR A 533 -31.81 -11.30 0.74
C TYR A 533 -31.30 -12.73 0.73
N GLU A 534 -31.97 -13.62 0.02
CA GLU A 534 -31.57 -15.01 -0.14
C GLU A 534 -30.13 -15.12 -0.67
N GLY A 535 -29.30 -15.92 -0.02
CA GLY A 535 -27.89 -16.10 -0.35
C GLY A 535 -26.93 -15.07 0.27
N MET A 536 -27.43 -14.06 1.00
CA MET A 536 -26.59 -13.14 1.78
C MET A 536 -26.04 -13.87 3.01
N ILE A 537 -24.74 -13.67 3.29
CA ILE A 537 -24.08 -14.22 4.47
C ILE A 537 -24.33 -13.28 5.64
N VAL A 538 -24.95 -13.80 6.70
CA VAL A 538 -25.35 -13.04 7.88
C VAL A 538 -24.50 -13.33 9.10
N GLY A 539 -23.60 -14.31 9.00
CA GLY A 539 -22.69 -14.68 10.07
C GLY A 539 -21.75 -15.82 9.70
N GLU A 540 -20.78 -16.08 10.57
CA GLU A 540 -19.90 -17.24 10.54
C GLU A 540 -20.53 -18.37 11.37
N ASN A 541 -20.61 -19.57 10.78
CA ASN A 541 -21.09 -20.74 11.48
C ASN A 541 -20.00 -21.30 12.40
N SER A 542 -20.34 -21.77 13.59
CA SER A 542 -19.40 -22.49 14.46
C SER A 542 -18.98 -23.87 13.96
N ARG A 543 -19.65 -24.39 12.91
CA ARG A 543 -19.34 -25.66 12.23
C ARG A 543 -18.72 -25.41 10.85
N SER A 544 -18.09 -26.43 10.30
CA SER A 544 -17.41 -26.38 9.00
C SER A 544 -18.35 -26.18 7.80
N ASP A 545 -19.61 -26.62 7.92
CA ASP A 545 -20.58 -26.58 6.84
C ASP A 545 -21.39 -25.27 6.86
N ASP A 546 -21.81 -24.83 5.68
CA ASP A 546 -22.74 -23.70 5.56
C ASP A 546 -24.13 -24.11 6.07
N MET A 547 -24.83 -23.15 6.66
CA MET A 547 -26.18 -23.33 7.15
C MET A 547 -27.09 -22.23 6.63
N ASP A 548 -28.15 -22.63 5.89
CA ASP A 548 -29.22 -21.71 5.52
C ASP A 548 -30.11 -21.41 6.73
N VAL A 549 -30.34 -20.14 7.02
CA VAL A 549 -31.02 -19.69 8.24
C VAL A 549 -32.08 -18.63 7.93
N ASN A 550 -33.18 -18.66 8.68
CA ASN A 550 -34.19 -17.62 8.63
C ASN A 550 -33.91 -16.54 9.69
N ILE A 551 -33.20 -15.49 9.29
CA ILE A 551 -32.87 -14.35 10.17
C ILE A 551 -33.96 -13.28 10.23
N THR A 552 -35.04 -13.46 9.43
CA THR A 552 -36.18 -12.53 9.36
C THR A 552 -37.40 -13.02 10.19
N LYS A 553 -37.21 -14.11 10.94
CA LYS A 553 -38.30 -14.73 11.72
C LYS A 553 -38.77 -13.83 12.84
N GLU A 554 -40.05 -13.48 12.83
CA GLU A 554 -40.69 -12.72 13.88
C GLU A 554 -41.15 -13.62 15.03
N LYS A 555 -41.23 -13.06 16.24
CA LYS A 555 -41.85 -13.71 17.39
C LYS A 555 -43.35 -13.80 17.13
N LYS A 556 -43.90 -15.03 17.07
CA LYS A 556 -45.36 -15.19 17.02
C LYS A 556 -45.95 -14.68 18.34
N LEU A 557 -46.89 -13.73 18.23
CA LEU A 557 -47.69 -13.30 19.38
C LEU A 557 -48.55 -14.47 19.86
N THR A 558 -48.23 -15.04 21.02
CA THR A 558 -49.08 -16.00 21.69
C THR A 558 -49.78 -15.31 22.84
N ASN A 559 -51.08 -15.51 23.00
CA ASN A 559 -51.90 -14.92 24.07
C ASN A 559 -51.60 -15.49 25.49
N MET A 560 -50.62 -16.33 25.65
CA MET A 560 -50.16 -16.85 26.94
C MET A 560 -48.94 -16.06 27.42
N ARG A 561 -49.13 -15.22 28.42
CA ARG A 561 -48.06 -14.69 29.28
C ARG A 561 -47.62 -15.82 30.21
N ALA A 562 -46.49 -16.45 29.93
CA ALA A 562 -45.78 -17.25 30.93
C ALA A 562 -45.12 -16.28 31.91
N SER A 563 -45.56 -16.26 33.16
CA SER A 563 -45.13 -15.36 34.21
C SER A 563 -43.77 -15.69 34.84
N THR A 564 -42.93 -16.52 34.18
CA THR A 564 -41.72 -17.09 34.80
C THR A 564 -40.46 -17.07 33.92
N SER A 565 -40.35 -16.23 32.94
CA SER A 565 -39.03 -16.08 32.26
C SER A 565 -38.86 -14.70 31.62
N ASP A 566 -38.68 -13.69 32.45
CA ASP A 566 -37.95 -12.50 32.06
C ASP A 566 -36.42 -12.73 32.28
N GLU A 567 -35.88 -13.83 31.80
CA GLU A 567 -34.48 -13.91 31.49
C GLU A 567 -34.29 -13.03 30.25
N THR A 568 -33.74 -11.85 30.46
CA THR A 568 -33.37 -10.91 29.41
C THR A 568 -32.19 -11.51 28.69
N GLU A 569 -32.48 -12.36 27.68
CA GLU A 569 -31.43 -12.85 26.76
C GLU A 569 -30.78 -11.63 26.10
N LYS A 570 -29.49 -11.42 26.39
CA LYS A 570 -28.73 -10.33 25.82
C LYS A 570 -28.31 -10.68 24.41
N LEU A 571 -28.60 -9.79 23.47
CA LEU A 571 -28.07 -9.89 22.11
C LEU A 571 -26.57 -9.58 22.14
N ILE A 572 -25.75 -10.52 21.67
CA ILE A 572 -24.32 -10.32 21.47
C ILE A 572 -24.13 -9.32 20.31
N PRO A 573 -23.35 -8.25 20.47
CA PRO A 573 -23.10 -7.30 19.39
C PRO A 573 -22.54 -8.02 18.15
N PRO A 574 -23.09 -7.78 16.95
CA PRO A 574 -22.60 -8.39 15.73
C PRO A 574 -21.21 -7.86 15.38
N ARG A 575 -20.38 -8.70 14.76
CA ARG A 575 -19.07 -8.31 14.24
C ARG A 575 -19.26 -7.58 12.91
N LYS A 576 -18.96 -6.28 12.89
CA LYS A 576 -18.91 -5.51 11.63
C LYS A 576 -17.59 -5.83 10.92
N LEU A 577 -17.67 -6.29 9.69
CA LEU A 577 -16.50 -6.58 8.86
C LEU A 577 -16.12 -5.33 8.05
N SER A 578 -14.84 -4.97 8.07
CA SER A 578 -14.27 -4.04 7.09
C SER A 578 -14.24 -4.69 5.70
N LEU A 579 -13.93 -3.92 4.65
CA LEU A 579 -13.79 -4.47 3.31
C LEU A 579 -12.69 -5.55 3.27
N GLU A 580 -11.53 -5.29 3.87
CA GLU A 580 -10.43 -6.24 3.93
C GLU A 580 -10.84 -7.52 4.66
N GLN A 581 -11.46 -7.41 5.83
CA GLN A 581 -11.94 -8.56 6.59
C GLN A 581 -13.01 -9.36 5.83
N ALA A 582 -13.86 -8.68 5.05
CA ALA A 582 -14.86 -9.34 4.22
C ALA A 582 -14.21 -10.12 3.07
N LEU A 583 -13.18 -9.56 2.42
CA LEU A 583 -12.40 -10.23 1.37
C LEU A 583 -11.63 -11.44 1.91
N GLU A 584 -10.98 -11.30 3.05
CA GLU A 584 -10.29 -12.39 3.74
C GLU A 584 -11.25 -13.53 4.14
N PHE A 585 -12.46 -13.19 4.57
CA PHE A 585 -13.48 -14.15 4.99
C PHE A 585 -14.04 -14.97 3.82
N CYS A 586 -14.07 -14.44 2.59
CA CYS A 586 -14.68 -15.08 1.43
C CYS A 586 -14.07 -16.44 1.10
N ARG A 587 -14.92 -17.41 0.75
CA ARG A 587 -14.56 -18.65 0.05
C ARG A 587 -14.72 -18.50 -1.47
N GLU A 588 -14.32 -19.51 -2.22
CA GLU A 588 -14.39 -19.51 -3.69
C GLU A 588 -15.82 -19.41 -4.24
N ASP A 589 -16.82 -19.90 -3.51
CA ASP A 589 -18.25 -19.81 -3.85
C ASP A 589 -18.94 -18.57 -3.27
N GLU A 590 -18.16 -17.65 -2.69
CA GLU A 590 -18.62 -16.42 -2.06
C GLU A 590 -18.01 -15.19 -2.75
N CYS A 591 -18.64 -14.06 -2.58
CA CYS A 591 -18.14 -12.76 -3.05
C CYS A 591 -18.60 -11.64 -2.11
N VAL A 592 -17.89 -10.51 -2.18
CA VAL A 592 -18.23 -9.30 -1.44
C VAL A 592 -19.02 -8.38 -2.35
N GLU A 593 -20.20 -7.97 -1.90
CA GLU A 593 -20.98 -6.87 -2.47
C GLU A 593 -20.52 -5.58 -1.82
N VAL A 594 -19.98 -4.67 -2.62
CA VAL A 594 -19.48 -3.37 -2.19
C VAL A 594 -20.39 -2.28 -2.73
N THR A 595 -20.95 -1.48 -1.83
CA THR A 595 -21.77 -0.31 -2.19
C THR A 595 -21.24 0.92 -1.45
N PRO A 596 -21.60 2.16 -1.86
CA PRO A 596 -21.15 3.37 -1.16
C PRO A 596 -21.44 3.36 0.36
N THR A 597 -22.51 2.69 0.76
CA THR A 597 -23.01 2.71 2.16
C THR A 597 -22.83 1.41 2.92
N ALA A 598 -22.51 0.29 2.24
CA ALA A 598 -22.44 -1.02 2.89
C ALA A 598 -21.46 -1.98 2.19
N VAL A 599 -20.86 -2.84 2.99
CA VAL A 599 -20.10 -4.03 2.55
C VAL A 599 -20.86 -5.25 3.05
N ARG A 600 -21.18 -6.18 2.14
CA ARG A 600 -21.93 -7.41 2.44
C ARG A 600 -21.23 -8.59 1.81
N ILE A 601 -21.25 -9.73 2.48
CA ILE A 601 -20.78 -10.98 1.89
C ILE A 601 -21.99 -11.77 1.40
N ARG A 602 -21.89 -12.42 0.26
CA ARG A 602 -22.94 -13.26 -0.29
C ARG A 602 -22.42 -14.46 -1.05
N LYS A 603 -23.25 -15.45 -1.24
CA LYS A 603 -22.96 -16.53 -2.17
C LYS A 603 -22.99 -16.02 -3.62
N VAL A 604 -22.11 -16.57 -4.47
CA VAL A 604 -22.12 -16.29 -5.91
C VAL A 604 -23.45 -16.75 -6.52
N VAL A 605 -23.90 -17.93 -6.14
CA VAL A 605 -25.23 -18.48 -6.48
C VAL A 605 -26.18 -18.20 -5.33
N LEU A 606 -27.13 -17.29 -5.52
CA LEU A 606 -28.04 -16.85 -4.45
C LEU A 606 -29.08 -17.93 -4.08
N ASP A 607 -29.66 -18.60 -5.06
CA ASP A 607 -30.72 -19.58 -4.90
C ASP A 607 -30.24 -20.83 -4.13
N GLN A 608 -30.93 -21.14 -3.01
CA GLN A 608 -30.60 -22.25 -2.12
C GLN A 608 -30.68 -23.61 -2.82
N GLN A 609 -31.70 -23.84 -3.68
CA GLN A 609 -31.86 -25.12 -4.36
C GLN A 609 -30.75 -25.36 -5.39
N GLN A 610 -30.33 -24.31 -6.10
CA GLN A 610 -29.21 -24.42 -7.05
C GLN A 610 -27.89 -24.72 -6.32
N ARG A 611 -27.64 -24.07 -5.16
CA ARG A 611 -26.46 -24.38 -4.33
C ARG A 611 -26.50 -25.83 -3.87
N GLY A 612 -27.64 -26.32 -3.38
CA GLY A 612 -27.79 -27.72 -2.96
C GLY A 612 -27.56 -28.72 -4.08
N ARG A 613 -28.07 -28.45 -5.29
CA ARG A 613 -27.83 -29.30 -6.47
C ARG A 613 -26.36 -29.30 -6.90
N ALA A 614 -25.69 -28.16 -6.85
CA ALA A 614 -24.27 -28.05 -7.17
C ALA A 614 -23.39 -28.82 -6.15
N ALA A 615 -23.69 -28.70 -4.85
CA ALA A 615 -23.01 -29.44 -3.80
C ALA A 615 -23.19 -30.97 -3.94
N ALA A 616 -24.40 -31.43 -4.27
CA ALA A 616 -24.65 -32.85 -4.53
C ALA A 616 -23.86 -33.39 -5.72
N ARG A 617 -23.78 -32.62 -6.83
CA ARG A 617 -22.98 -33.03 -8.01
C ARG A 617 -21.48 -33.14 -7.69
N ARG A 618 -20.93 -32.21 -6.88
CA ARG A 618 -19.51 -32.29 -6.47
C ARG A 618 -19.21 -33.53 -5.62
N LYS A 619 -20.12 -33.92 -4.72
CA LYS A 619 -19.98 -35.15 -3.90
C LYS A 619 -20.04 -36.45 -4.73
N HIS A 620 -20.63 -36.44 -5.91
CA HIS A 620 -20.71 -37.60 -6.80
C HIS A 620 -19.57 -37.64 -7.85
N ALA A 621 -18.83 -36.55 -8.01
CA ALA A 621 -17.72 -36.45 -8.98
C ALA A 621 -16.32 -36.64 -8.36
N GLY A 622 -16.20 -36.68 -7.05
CA GLY A 622 -15.00 -37.02 -6.26
C GLY A 622 -15.21 -38.33 -5.50
#